data_016c49d5d35333b6b166806c75f55d86
#
_entry.id   016c49d5d35333b6b166806c75f55d86
#
_cell.length_a   1.000
_cell.length_b   1.000
_cell.length_c   1.000
_cell.angle_alpha   90.00
_cell.angle_beta   90.00
_cell.angle_gamma   90.00
#
_symmetry.space_group_name_H-M   'P 1'
#
loop_
_entity.id
_entity.type
_entity.pdbx_description
1 polymer ?
#
loop_
_entity_poly.entity_id
_entity_poly.type
_entity_poly.pdbx_seq_one_letter_code
_entity_poly.pdbx_strand_id
1 'polypeptide(L)'
;MDRTTEEQRAERLARSFLHGDLSRRSFLRRAAGFSAAALSASSLGAVLTACSKASSSAGPSGGAATGTPTAGGTLQAALTGEPDTIDPATSTIYTGAQVYDNIFNKLIDLDASNKFYGQLATAWNAPDDTTWVFDLVDTATFHNGEKFGPQDVVYTFQRILDPKTASSYAPLYNAIDKVEATGPTQVTFHLKTPFGPFLSNLANNGEIVNQKAIESKDPSRNAIGTGPFEFVEWVQGDHITLKKNDSYFLTGKPYLDGITFKFLNVDQSRVDALRSGDLNWSDAVPLQQLNTLKDDPAFNYVTSATAGIPDYIAMNTKKAPFDDKLVRQAVYWALDRDAIRQVAYFGAGESGIEEVPTGSSWYDGSPLVAPDPEKAKSLLQQAGVTTPLEVEYLGLPQYPELLKTGEVMQQQLDAVGIKMNIKQVEVGVWFNAFINGDYQITSAYQERTIDPDNFYALVIHSGGDINTTGYANPQADQLIDQARTETDEQTRFDLYKQLRQIVFDDSPIIFAHYETINYLMQKNVVGSTVNPTLELRMQDVGFMTPS
;
A
#
# COMPACT_ATOMS: atom_id res chain seq x y z
N MET A 1 -1.50 14.10 28.71
CA MET A 1 -1.15 13.47 27.40
C MET A 1 -1.14 14.58 26.39
N ASP A 2 -0.04 14.72 25.69
CA ASP A 2 0.19 15.83 24.77
C ASP A 2 -0.69 15.64 23.52
N ARG A 3 -1.35 16.73 23.01
CA ARG A 3 -2.23 16.71 21.83
C ARG A 3 -1.59 16.06 20.61
N THR A 4 -0.30 16.32 20.39
CA THR A 4 0.52 15.74 19.31
C THR A 4 0.61 14.22 19.35
N THR A 5 0.60 13.63 20.53
CA THR A 5 0.69 12.15 20.70
C THR A 5 -0.66 11.46 20.42
N GLU A 6 -1.76 12.13 20.70
CA GLU A 6 -3.12 11.60 20.41
C GLU A 6 -3.46 11.67 18.92
N GLU A 7 -3.11 12.77 18.27
CA GLU A 7 -3.25 12.94 16.82
C GLU A 7 -2.42 11.91 16.04
N GLN A 8 -1.17 11.70 16.40
CA GLN A 8 -0.30 10.67 15.79
C GLN A 8 -0.82 9.24 16.02
N ARG A 9 -1.48 8.98 17.16
CA ARG A 9 -2.12 7.67 17.42
C ARG A 9 -3.38 7.47 16.58
N ALA A 10 -4.21 8.51 16.44
CA ALA A 10 -5.41 8.47 15.62
C ALA A 10 -5.04 8.29 14.14
N GLU A 11 -4.01 9.00 13.67
CA GLU A 11 -3.50 8.87 12.31
C GLU A 11 -2.93 7.47 12.02
N ARG A 12 -2.14 6.90 12.94
CA ARG A 12 -1.65 5.52 12.82
C ARG A 12 -2.79 4.51 12.75
N LEU A 13 -3.79 4.68 13.61
CA LEU A 13 -4.95 3.79 13.62
C LEU A 13 -5.77 3.90 12.33
N ALA A 14 -5.87 5.11 11.77
CA ALA A 14 -6.54 5.38 10.51
C ALA A 14 -5.80 4.71 9.34
N ARG A 15 -4.50 4.90 9.22
CA ARG A 15 -3.67 4.24 8.21
C ARG A 15 -3.82 2.72 8.27
N SER A 16 -3.65 2.15 9.43
CA SER A 16 -3.75 0.71 9.67
C SER A 16 -5.08 0.08 9.21
N PHE A 17 -6.16 0.83 9.24
CA PHE A 17 -7.44 0.36 8.74
C PHE A 17 -7.56 0.52 7.22
N LEU A 18 -7.11 1.64 6.66
CA LEU A 18 -7.06 1.84 5.22
C LEU A 18 -6.13 0.84 4.51
N HIS A 19 -5.11 0.33 5.23
CA HIS A 19 -4.23 -0.74 4.76
C HIS A 19 -4.86 -2.14 4.84
N GLY A 20 -6.10 -2.27 5.33
CA GLY A 20 -6.73 -3.58 5.54
C GLY A 20 -6.22 -4.36 6.76
N ASP A 21 -5.33 -3.77 7.55
CA ASP A 21 -4.64 -4.42 8.66
C ASP A 21 -5.49 -4.54 9.92
N LEU A 22 -6.62 -3.83 9.99
CA LEU A 22 -7.53 -3.85 11.14
C LEU A 22 -8.97 -4.11 10.70
N SER A 23 -9.59 -5.14 11.26
CA SER A 23 -11.02 -5.32 11.11
C SER A 23 -11.79 -4.15 11.76
N ARG A 24 -12.95 -3.79 11.17
CA ARG A 24 -13.85 -2.76 11.67
C ARG A 24 -14.11 -2.85 13.19
N ARG A 25 -14.24 -4.07 13.69
CA ARG A 25 -14.49 -4.34 15.13
C ARG A 25 -13.27 -4.10 16.01
N SER A 26 -12.09 -4.43 15.54
CA SER A 26 -10.82 -4.19 16.26
C SER A 26 -10.45 -2.73 16.26
N PHE A 27 -10.75 -2.05 15.17
CA PHE A 27 -10.55 -0.62 15.06
C PHE A 27 -11.48 0.16 16.03
N LEU A 28 -12.79 -0.08 16.01
CA LEU A 28 -13.76 0.60 16.88
C LEU A 28 -13.42 0.43 18.37
N ARG A 29 -12.86 -0.72 18.78
CA ARG A 29 -12.39 -0.92 20.16
C ARG A 29 -11.19 -0.04 20.52
N ARG A 30 -10.31 0.25 19.57
CA ARG A 30 -9.11 1.07 19.80
C ARG A 30 -9.38 2.56 19.65
N ALA A 31 -10.36 2.93 18.83
CA ALA A 31 -10.78 4.32 18.62
C ALA A 31 -11.60 4.89 19.80
N ALA A 32 -12.27 4.05 20.58
CA ALA A 32 -13.10 4.47 21.73
C ALA A 32 -12.34 5.16 22.89
N GLY A 33 -11.01 5.28 22.79
CA GLY A 33 -10.14 5.92 23.79
C GLY A 33 -9.70 7.34 23.45
N PHE A 34 -10.15 7.94 22.34
CA PHE A 34 -9.73 9.29 21.94
C PHE A 34 -10.76 10.36 22.32
N SER A 35 -10.29 11.42 22.96
CA SER A 35 -11.13 12.55 23.36
C SER A 35 -11.31 13.57 22.22
N ALA A 36 -12.53 14.04 22.03
CA ALA A 36 -12.88 15.06 21.06
C ALA A 36 -12.52 16.46 21.59
N ALA A 37 -11.29 16.89 21.46
CA ALA A 37 -10.95 18.30 21.64
C ALA A 37 -9.54 18.63 21.14
N ALA A 38 -9.41 19.25 19.97
CA ALA A 38 -8.41 20.28 19.68
C ALA A 38 -8.64 20.91 18.31
N LEU A 39 -9.15 22.12 18.33
CA LEU A 39 -9.28 23.01 17.16
C LEU A 39 -8.17 24.05 17.19
N SER A 40 -7.56 24.35 16.05
CA SER A 40 -7.58 25.74 15.54
C SER A 40 -6.60 25.97 14.39
N ALA A 41 -7.05 26.84 13.57
CA ALA A 41 -6.77 27.16 12.18
C ALA A 41 -5.56 28.08 11.92
N SER A 42 -5.29 28.17 10.65
CA SER A 42 -4.79 29.27 9.79
C SER A 42 -3.53 28.89 9.02
N SER A 43 -3.37 29.21 7.75
CA SER A 43 -3.78 30.33 6.94
C SER A 43 -3.64 30.06 5.44
N LEU A 44 -4.45 30.76 4.67
CA LEU A 44 -4.57 30.82 3.21
C LEU A 44 -3.38 31.51 2.49
N GLY A 45 -3.24 31.17 1.20
CA GLY A 45 -2.84 32.17 0.21
C GLY A 45 -2.28 31.66 -1.10
N ALA A 46 -3.15 31.58 -2.10
CA ALA A 46 -3.05 31.90 -3.51
C ALA A 46 -1.74 31.69 -4.31
N VAL A 47 -1.84 31.10 -5.51
CA VAL A 47 -1.77 31.79 -6.82
C VAL A 47 -2.14 30.83 -7.96
N LEU A 48 -3.03 31.30 -8.82
CA LEU A 48 -3.45 30.72 -10.11
C LEU A 48 -2.54 31.20 -11.25
N THR A 49 -2.48 30.36 -12.25
CA THR A 49 -2.36 30.54 -13.70
C THR A 49 -1.13 29.98 -14.38
N ALA A 50 -1.34 28.99 -15.23
CA ALA A 50 -1.07 29.07 -16.67
C ALA A 50 -1.37 27.74 -17.37
N CYS A 51 -2.27 27.80 -18.35
CA CYS A 51 -2.53 26.73 -19.33
C CYS A 51 -1.44 26.69 -20.39
N SER A 52 -1.01 25.49 -20.82
CA SER A 52 -0.91 25.20 -22.26
C SER A 52 -0.51 23.75 -22.57
N LYS A 53 -1.31 23.16 -23.42
CA LYS A 53 -1.12 22.07 -24.41
C LYS A 53 -0.31 20.82 -24.03
N ALA A 54 -1.07 19.74 -23.90
CA ALA A 54 -0.61 18.37 -23.85
C ALA A 54 -0.13 17.87 -25.21
N SER A 55 0.99 17.19 -25.23
CA SER A 55 1.35 16.18 -26.22
C SER A 55 1.54 14.85 -25.47
N SER A 56 0.80 13.86 -25.93
CA SER A 56 0.89 12.49 -25.45
C SER A 56 2.28 11.91 -25.68
N SER A 57 2.97 11.56 -24.61
CA SER A 57 4.17 10.74 -24.67
C SER A 57 4.06 9.60 -23.66
N ALA A 58 4.41 8.41 -24.10
CA ALA A 58 4.52 7.20 -23.32
C ALA A 58 5.18 7.47 -21.96
N GLY A 59 4.64 6.85 -20.90
CA GLY A 59 5.16 6.99 -19.55
C GLY A 59 6.65 6.63 -19.48
N PRO A 60 7.44 7.38 -18.72
CA PRO A 60 8.83 7.02 -18.53
C PRO A 60 8.91 5.75 -17.67
N SER A 61 9.42 4.68 -18.25
CA SER A 61 10.01 3.61 -17.46
C SER A 61 11.18 4.23 -16.69
N GLY A 62 11.03 4.47 -15.40
CA GLY A 62 12.10 4.89 -14.52
C GLY A 62 13.22 3.85 -14.59
N GLY A 63 14.30 4.14 -15.27
CA GLY A 63 15.42 3.23 -15.41
C GLY A 63 16.04 2.99 -14.03
N ALA A 64 16.21 1.70 -13.65
CA ALA A 64 17.08 1.36 -12.53
C ALA A 64 18.43 2.06 -12.73
N ALA A 65 18.96 2.67 -11.68
CA ALA A 65 20.28 3.30 -11.73
C ALA A 65 21.31 2.25 -12.17
N THR A 66 21.83 2.42 -13.37
CA THR A 66 22.76 1.45 -13.97
C THR A 66 24.13 1.57 -13.34
N GLY A 67 24.65 0.49 -12.80
CA GLY A 67 25.96 0.41 -12.19
C GLY A 67 26.08 -0.89 -11.39
N THR A 68 27.30 -1.36 -11.19
CA THR A 68 27.53 -2.52 -10.31
C THR A 68 27.82 -2.00 -8.91
N PRO A 69 27.05 -2.38 -7.88
CA PRO A 69 27.33 -2.02 -6.50
C PRO A 69 28.67 -2.61 -6.07
N THR A 70 29.44 -1.87 -5.29
CA THR A 70 30.65 -2.34 -4.61
C THR A 70 30.33 -2.62 -3.15
N ALA A 71 31.04 -3.59 -2.56
CA ALA A 71 30.90 -3.88 -1.15
C ALA A 71 31.47 -2.74 -0.29
N GLY A 72 30.79 -2.42 0.81
CA GLY A 72 31.20 -1.45 1.81
C GLY A 72 30.32 -0.20 1.87
N GLY A 73 30.52 0.54 2.94
CA GLY A 73 29.81 1.80 3.22
C GLY A 73 28.48 1.62 3.93
N THR A 74 28.10 2.68 4.69
CA THR A 74 26.81 2.74 5.40
C THR A 74 25.88 3.71 4.69
N LEU A 75 24.70 3.24 4.29
CA LEU A 75 23.68 4.06 3.63
C LEU A 75 22.97 4.95 4.66
N GLN A 76 22.97 6.26 4.42
CA GLN A 76 22.12 7.19 5.15
C GLN A 76 20.81 7.33 4.38
N ALA A 77 19.75 6.70 4.88
CA ALA A 77 18.43 6.67 4.24
C ALA A 77 17.43 7.50 5.04
N ALA A 78 16.52 8.20 4.39
CA ALA A 78 15.40 8.85 5.04
C ALA A 78 14.13 8.02 4.87
N LEU A 79 13.35 7.94 5.95
CA LEU A 79 11.95 7.51 5.94
C LEU A 79 11.05 8.71 6.22
N THR A 80 9.85 8.69 5.63
CA THR A 80 8.82 9.74 5.82
C THR A 80 8.25 9.79 7.22
N GLY A 81 8.50 8.77 8.05
CA GLY A 81 8.06 8.72 9.45
C GLY A 81 8.79 7.68 10.28
N GLU A 82 8.60 7.77 11.59
CA GLU A 82 9.07 6.77 12.53
C GLU A 82 8.17 5.53 12.50
N PRO A 83 8.70 4.30 12.45
CA PRO A 83 7.93 3.06 12.60
C PRO A 83 7.10 3.02 13.90
N ASP A 84 5.96 2.35 13.86
CA ASP A 84 5.19 2.03 15.08
C ASP A 84 5.86 0.88 15.85
N THR A 85 6.33 -0.12 15.13
CA THR A 85 7.03 -1.29 15.63
C THR A 85 7.88 -1.91 14.50
N ILE A 86 8.85 -2.75 14.86
CA ILE A 86 9.61 -3.59 13.94
C ILE A 86 9.26 -5.08 14.09
N ASP A 87 8.14 -5.38 14.78
CA ASP A 87 7.54 -6.72 14.80
C ASP A 87 6.65 -6.90 13.57
N PRO A 88 6.99 -7.78 12.61
CA PRO A 88 6.27 -7.92 11.37
C PRO A 88 4.82 -8.41 11.54
N ALA A 89 4.48 -9.06 12.65
CA ALA A 89 3.11 -9.50 12.89
C ALA A 89 2.18 -8.39 13.39
N THR A 90 2.71 -7.28 13.91
CA THR A 90 1.91 -6.23 14.57
C THR A 90 2.12 -4.82 14.02
N SER A 91 3.11 -4.61 13.16
CA SER A 91 3.30 -3.34 12.47
C SER A 91 2.11 -3.04 11.57
N THR A 92 1.71 -1.77 11.54
CA THR A 92 0.51 -1.32 10.83
C THR A 92 0.78 -0.14 9.92
N ILE A 93 2.05 0.24 9.73
CA ILE A 93 2.45 1.34 8.87
C ILE A 93 3.60 0.97 7.96
N TYR A 94 3.60 1.58 6.78
CA TYR A 94 4.58 1.32 5.71
C TYR A 94 6.03 1.50 6.16
N THR A 95 6.33 2.53 6.97
CA THR A 95 7.69 2.77 7.47
C THR A 95 8.21 1.65 8.39
N GLY A 96 7.32 0.91 9.07
CA GLY A 96 7.68 -0.30 9.81
C GLY A 96 8.14 -1.40 8.86
N ALA A 97 7.36 -1.65 7.80
CA ALA A 97 7.68 -2.63 6.78
C ALA A 97 9.03 -2.32 6.11
N GLN A 98 9.27 -1.05 5.73
CA GLN A 98 10.53 -0.64 5.12
C GLN A 98 11.77 -0.97 5.96
N VAL A 99 11.65 -1.03 7.28
CA VAL A 99 12.73 -1.43 8.17
C VAL A 99 12.81 -2.94 8.33
N TYR A 100 11.68 -3.59 8.71
CA TYR A 100 11.72 -5.03 9.01
C TYR A 100 11.93 -5.91 7.78
N ASP A 101 11.56 -5.49 6.57
CA ASP A 101 11.86 -6.20 5.31
C ASP A 101 13.36 -6.42 5.09
N ASN A 102 14.21 -5.61 5.72
CA ASN A 102 15.66 -5.77 5.68
C ASN A 102 16.21 -6.67 6.79
N ILE A 103 15.39 -7.00 7.79
CA ILE A 103 15.77 -7.82 8.96
C ILE A 103 15.26 -9.26 8.81
N PHE A 104 14.10 -9.43 8.17
CA PHE A 104 13.45 -10.73 8.00
C PHE A 104 13.45 -11.17 6.52
N ASN A 105 13.21 -12.45 6.30
CA ASN A 105 12.85 -12.99 4.99
C ASN A 105 11.50 -13.69 5.07
N LYS A 106 10.85 -13.81 3.91
CA LYS A 106 9.62 -14.58 3.67
C LYS A 106 9.94 -15.93 3.04
N LEU A 107 8.96 -16.79 2.89
CA LEU A 107 9.13 -18.03 2.10
C LEU A 107 9.34 -17.70 0.63
N ILE A 108 8.46 -16.87 0.10
CA ILE A 108 8.43 -16.42 -1.31
C ILE A 108 8.20 -14.92 -1.38
N ASP A 109 8.47 -14.35 -2.55
CA ASP A 109 8.22 -12.96 -2.82
C ASP A 109 7.97 -12.72 -4.31
N LEU A 110 7.65 -11.48 -4.73
CA LEU A 110 7.47 -11.06 -6.12
C LEU A 110 8.69 -10.27 -6.62
N ASP A 111 9.12 -10.57 -7.83
CA ASP A 111 10.08 -9.71 -8.53
C ASP A 111 9.38 -8.47 -9.14
N ALA A 112 10.16 -7.56 -9.71
CA ALA A 112 9.63 -6.34 -10.34
C ALA A 112 8.71 -6.59 -11.56
N SER A 113 8.60 -7.85 -12.02
CA SER A 113 7.73 -8.29 -13.11
C SER A 113 6.48 -9.04 -12.59
N ASN A 114 6.17 -8.96 -11.30
CA ASN A 114 5.08 -9.68 -10.63
C ASN A 114 5.20 -11.21 -10.65
N LYS A 115 6.43 -11.74 -10.80
CA LYS A 115 6.66 -13.19 -10.78
C LYS A 115 7.13 -13.64 -9.41
N PHE A 116 6.51 -14.70 -8.87
CA PHE A 116 6.95 -15.31 -7.63
C PHE A 116 8.34 -15.91 -7.72
N TYR A 117 9.16 -15.67 -6.70
CA TYR A 117 10.46 -16.31 -6.52
C TYR A 117 10.66 -16.69 -5.05
N GLY A 118 11.55 -17.67 -4.79
CA GLY A 118 11.82 -18.13 -3.44
C GLY A 118 12.81 -17.22 -2.72
N GLN A 119 12.54 -16.93 -1.44
CA GLN A 119 13.50 -16.39 -0.48
C GLN A 119 14.00 -17.52 0.43
N LEU A 120 13.21 -17.92 1.44
CA LEU A 120 13.53 -19.06 2.30
C LEU A 120 13.01 -20.39 1.74
N ALA A 121 12.12 -20.38 0.75
CA ALA A 121 11.72 -21.56 0.00
C ALA A 121 12.57 -21.71 -1.26
N THR A 122 13.02 -22.93 -1.54
CA THR A 122 13.75 -23.29 -2.78
C THR A 122 12.80 -23.75 -3.87
N ALA A 123 11.67 -24.32 -3.49
CA ALA A 123 10.60 -24.78 -4.36
C ALA A 123 9.28 -24.85 -3.59
N TRP A 124 8.17 -24.84 -4.32
CA TRP A 124 6.84 -25.08 -3.76
C TRP A 124 5.92 -25.70 -4.81
N ASN A 125 4.94 -26.44 -4.35
CA ASN A 125 3.88 -27.03 -5.17
C ASN A 125 2.60 -27.23 -4.38
N ALA A 126 1.47 -27.30 -5.09
CA ALA A 126 0.18 -27.69 -4.54
C ALA A 126 -0.18 -29.09 -5.07
N PRO A 127 -0.08 -30.17 -4.26
CA PRO A 127 -0.51 -31.50 -4.68
C PRO A 127 -2.03 -31.61 -4.84
N ASP A 128 -2.79 -30.73 -4.20
CA ASP A 128 -4.23 -30.54 -4.34
C ASP A 128 -4.58 -29.07 -4.02
N ASP A 129 -5.86 -28.68 -4.20
CA ASP A 129 -6.32 -27.30 -4.08
C ASP A 129 -6.28 -26.72 -2.65
N THR A 130 -6.03 -27.54 -1.64
CA THR A 130 -6.01 -27.18 -0.23
C THR A 130 -4.69 -27.44 0.46
N THR A 131 -3.70 -27.97 -0.26
CA THR A 131 -2.40 -28.34 0.31
C THR A 131 -1.27 -27.64 -0.44
N TRP A 132 -0.41 -26.93 0.29
CA TRP A 132 0.79 -26.32 -0.23
C TRP A 132 2.02 -26.87 0.48
N VAL A 133 3.00 -27.36 -0.30
CA VAL A 133 4.26 -27.91 0.19
C VAL A 133 5.39 -26.99 -0.23
N PHE A 134 6.23 -26.60 0.73
CA PHE A 134 7.41 -25.75 0.50
C PHE A 134 8.67 -26.50 0.92
N ASP A 135 9.65 -26.59 0.02
CA ASP A 135 11.00 -27.03 0.32
C ASP A 135 11.83 -25.81 0.73
N LEU A 136 12.52 -25.89 1.85
CA LEU A 136 13.20 -24.76 2.49
C LEU A 136 14.72 -24.80 2.26
N VAL A 137 15.35 -23.62 2.24
CA VAL A 137 16.83 -23.52 2.30
C VAL A 137 17.33 -24.13 3.61
N ASP A 138 18.45 -24.81 3.56
CA ASP A 138 19.11 -25.41 4.74
C ASP A 138 20.32 -24.63 5.25
N THR A 139 20.66 -23.53 4.57
CA THR A 139 21.85 -22.70 4.86
C THR A 139 21.54 -21.44 5.67
N ALA A 140 20.26 -21.06 5.79
CA ALA A 140 19.88 -19.84 6.49
C ALA A 140 20.02 -19.99 8.01
N THR A 141 20.49 -18.92 8.67
CA THR A 141 20.55 -18.78 10.12
C THR A 141 19.93 -17.47 10.54
N PHE A 142 19.32 -17.44 11.70
CA PHE A 142 18.87 -16.21 12.33
C PHE A 142 20.06 -15.39 12.86
N HIS A 143 19.88 -14.10 13.05
CA HIS A 143 20.90 -13.19 13.58
C HIS A 143 21.44 -13.56 14.96
N ASN A 144 20.73 -14.41 15.72
CA ASN A 144 21.19 -14.98 16.99
C ASN A 144 22.01 -16.25 16.83
N GLY A 145 22.30 -16.67 15.58
CA GLY A 145 23.06 -17.88 15.26
C GLY A 145 22.25 -19.18 15.27
N GLU A 146 20.94 -19.14 15.53
CA GLU A 146 20.08 -20.32 15.43
C GLU A 146 19.80 -20.66 13.97
N LYS A 147 19.79 -21.96 13.66
CA LYS A 147 19.49 -22.43 12.31
C LYS A 147 18.00 -22.25 12.02
N PHE A 148 17.67 -21.69 10.84
CA PHE A 148 16.31 -21.64 10.33
C PHE A 148 15.82 -23.04 9.94
N GLY A 149 14.55 -23.33 10.16
CA GLY A 149 13.91 -24.58 9.77
C GLY A 149 12.39 -24.53 9.77
N PRO A 150 11.74 -25.67 9.41
CA PRO A 150 10.28 -25.73 9.25
C PRO A 150 9.50 -25.33 10.52
N GLN A 151 10.06 -25.52 11.72
CA GLN A 151 9.39 -25.16 12.97
C GLN A 151 9.24 -23.65 13.15
N ASP A 152 10.14 -22.84 12.57
CA ASP A 152 10.03 -21.38 12.62
C ASP A 152 8.87 -20.90 11.74
N VAL A 153 8.63 -21.58 10.61
CA VAL A 153 7.46 -21.34 9.76
C VAL A 153 6.18 -21.69 10.50
N VAL A 154 6.13 -22.87 11.11
CA VAL A 154 4.99 -23.31 11.92
C VAL A 154 4.68 -22.31 13.02
N TYR A 155 5.70 -21.92 13.79
CA TYR A 155 5.55 -20.92 14.85
C TYR A 155 5.05 -19.56 14.34
N THR A 156 5.62 -19.07 13.24
CA THR A 156 5.25 -17.79 12.65
C THR A 156 3.75 -17.71 12.36
N PHE A 157 3.20 -18.70 11.65
CA PHE A 157 1.79 -18.67 11.29
C PHE A 157 0.87 -18.99 12.46
N GLN A 158 1.30 -19.84 13.40
CA GLN A 158 0.56 -20.02 14.66
C GLN A 158 0.50 -18.70 15.45
N ARG A 159 1.61 -17.96 15.53
CA ARG A 159 1.66 -16.66 16.19
C ARG A 159 0.78 -15.61 15.50
N ILE A 160 0.81 -15.52 14.17
CA ILE A 160 -0.05 -14.60 13.41
C ILE A 160 -1.52 -14.89 13.69
N LEU A 161 -1.91 -16.16 13.73
CA LEU A 161 -3.29 -16.59 13.94
C LEU A 161 -3.72 -16.62 15.43
N ASP A 162 -2.79 -16.51 16.38
CA ASP A 162 -3.14 -16.42 17.81
C ASP A 162 -3.81 -15.08 18.12
N PRO A 163 -5.05 -15.06 18.62
CA PRO A 163 -5.73 -13.82 19.00
C PRO A 163 -4.97 -12.97 20.02
N LYS A 164 -4.04 -13.56 20.79
CA LYS A 164 -3.23 -12.82 21.76
C LYS A 164 -2.18 -11.95 21.09
N THR A 165 -1.68 -12.35 19.95
CA THR A 165 -0.74 -11.54 19.14
C THR A 165 -1.43 -10.28 18.63
N ALA A 166 -2.75 -10.33 18.42
CA ALA A 166 -3.52 -9.26 17.82
C ALA A 166 -2.93 -8.80 16.47
N SER A 167 -2.46 -9.77 15.68
CA SER A 167 -1.85 -9.52 14.39
C SER A 167 -2.84 -8.84 13.44
N SER A 168 -2.37 -7.78 12.79
CA SER A 168 -3.12 -7.08 11.74
C SER A 168 -3.33 -7.97 10.52
N TYR A 169 -2.44 -8.93 10.30
CA TYR A 169 -2.41 -9.81 9.13
C TYR A 169 -3.17 -11.13 9.31
N ALA A 170 -3.68 -11.42 10.53
CA ALA A 170 -4.44 -12.64 10.77
C ALA A 170 -5.60 -12.88 9.76
N PRO A 171 -6.34 -11.85 9.31
CA PRO A 171 -7.40 -12.04 8.31
C PRO A 171 -6.90 -12.62 6.98
N LEU A 172 -5.68 -12.29 6.55
CA LEU A 172 -5.08 -12.77 5.30
C LEU A 172 -4.81 -14.28 5.33
N TYR A 173 -4.68 -14.85 6.53
CA TYR A 173 -4.32 -16.26 6.78
C TYR A 173 -5.44 -17.09 7.39
N ASN A 174 -6.66 -16.55 7.48
CA ASN A 174 -7.81 -17.28 8.03
C ASN A 174 -8.17 -18.56 7.26
N ALA A 175 -7.73 -18.67 6.00
CA ALA A 175 -7.90 -19.91 5.22
C ALA A 175 -7.00 -21.04 5.71
N ILE A 176 -5.93 -20.78 6.45
CA ILE A 176 -5.06 -21.82 7.00
C ILE A 176 -5.82 -22.62 8.07
N ASP A 177 -5.86 -23.94 7.92
CA ASP A 177 -6.29 -24.87 8.93
C ASP A 177 -5.12 -25.29 9.82
N LYS A 178 -3.99 -25.68 9.20
CA LYS A 178 -2.83 -26.21 9.88
C LYS A 178 -1.54 -25.93 9.10
N VAL A 179 -0.43 -25.72 9.81
CA VAL A 179 0.92 -25.70 9.26
C VAL A 179 1.76 -26.76 9.96
N GLU A 180 2.44 -27.61 9.21
CA GLU A 180 3.21 -28.76 9.74
C GLU A 180 4.62 -28.80 9.16
N ALA A 181 5.60 -29.12 10.01
CA ALA A 181 6.91 -29.56 9.57
C ALA A 181 6.83 -31.02 9.10
N THR A 182 6.87 -31.22 7.79
CA THR A 182 6.71 -32.56 7.17
C THR A 182 8.03 -33.22 6.81
N GLY A 183 9.15 -32.51 6.98
CA GLY A 183 10.49 -33.02 6.77
C GLY A 183 11.55 -32.15 7.44
N PRO A 184 12.85 -32.49 7.33
CA PRO A 184 13.93 -31.69 7.91
C PRO A 184 14.03 -30.28 7.32
N THR A 185 13.64 -30.13 6.06
CA THR A 185 13.64 -28.88 5.29
C THR A 185 12.33 -28.71 4.53
N GLN A 186 11.23 -29.22 5.05
CA GLN A 186 9.95 -29.15 4.35
C GLN A 186 8.83 -28.76 5.32
N VAL A 187 7.97 -27.85 4.88
CA VAL A 187 6.77 -27.41 5.58
C VAL A 187 5.55 -27.57 4.67
N THR A 188 4.43 -28.00 5.26
CA THR A 188 3.16 -28.14 4.57
C THR A 188 2.11 -27.27 5.21
N PHE A 189 1.40 -26.49 4.38
CA PHE A 189 0.20 -25.75 4.76
C PHE A 189 -1.03 -26.52 4.30
N HIS A 190 -1.98 -26.71 5.20
CA HIS A 190 -3.31 -27.23 4.92
C HIS A 190 -4.30 -26.08 5.03
N LEU A 191 -5.10 -25.87 4.01
CA LEU A 191 -6.14 -24.85 3.96
C LEU A 191 -7.51 -25.48 4.22
N LYS A 192 -8.42 -24.73 4.85
CA LYS A 192 -9.80 -25.15 5.13
C LYS A 192 -10.62 -25.32 3.85
N THR A 193 -10.32 -24.51 2.85
CA THR A 193 -10.93 -24.51 1.51
C THR A 193 -9.86 -24.04 0.51
N PRO A 194 -10.01 -24.29 -0.78
CA PRO A 194 -9.16 -23.69 -1.81
C PRO A 194 -9.12 -22.16 -1.61
N PHE A 195 -7.93 -21.57 -1.80
CA PHE A 195 -7.75 -20.14 -1.59
C PHE A 195 -6.72 -19.58 -2.56
N GLY A 196 -7.20 -19.00 -3.67
CA GLY A 196 -6.37 -18.47 -4.76
C GLY A 196 -5.35 -17.39 -4.34
N PRO A 197 -5.68 -16.46 -3.41
CA PRO A 197 -4.74 -15.41 -2.96
C PRO A 197 -3.59 -15.91 -2.06
N PHE A 198 -3.48 -17.21 -1.76
CA PHE A 198 -2.57 -17.72 -0.73
C PHE A 198 -1.10 -17.33 -0.97
N LEU A 199 -0.57 -17.54 -2.19
CA LEU A 199 0.81 -17.18 -2.50
C LEU A 199 1.03 -15.67 -2.48
N SER A 200 0.08 -14.90 -2.96
CA SER A 200 0.13 -13.43 -2.92
C SER A 200 0.20 -12.92 -1.49
N ASN A 201 -0.56 -13.50 -0.57
CA ASN A 201 -0.52 -13.14 0.84
C ASN A 201 0.82 -13.52 1.49
N LEU A 202 1.39 -14.71 1.17
CA LEU A 202 2.72 -15.10 1.66
C LEU A 202 3.84 -14.17 1.16
N ALA A 203 3.73 -13.69 -0.08
CA ALA A 203 4.67 -12.74 -0.66
C ALA A 203 4.52 -11.33 -0.06
N ASN A 204 3.33 -10.99 0.41
CA ASN A 204 3.03 -9.65 0.91
C ASN A 204 3.36 -9.46 2.41
N ASN A 205 3.07 -10.45 3.27
CA ASN A 205 3.15 -10.32 4.74
C ASN A 205 3.52 -11.64 5.42
N GLY A 206 4.54 -12.32 4.96
CA GLY A 206 4.91 -13.65 5.44
C GLY A 206 6.30 -13.73 6.08
N GLU A 207 6.77 -12.69 6.75
CA GLU A 207 8.10 -12.60 7.39
C GLU A 207 8.25 -13.65 8.49
N ILE A 208 9.28 -14.51 8.36
CA ILE A 208 9.52 -15.62 9.28
C ILE A 208 10.29 -15.14 10.50
N VAL A 209 9.74 -15.43 11.67
CA VAL A 209 10.32 -15.04 12.96
C VAL A 209 10.89 -16.23 13.73
N ASN A 210 11.88 -15.95 14.60
CA ASN A 210 12.47 -16.96 15.49
C ASN A 210 11.70 -17.00 16.82
N GLN A 211 11.19 -18.17 17.20
CA GLN A 211 10.39 -18.34 18.42
C GLN A 211 11.13 -17.86 19.68
N LYS A 212 12.38 -18.27 19.87
CA LYS A 212 13.13 -17.89 21.07
C LYS A 212 13.39 -16.39 21.15
N ALA A 213 13.60 -15.75 20.00
CA ALA A 213 13.79 -14.32 19.95
C ALA A 213 12.52 -13.58 20.38
N ILE A 214 11.37 -13.99 19.85
CA ILE A 214 10.06 -13.42 20.21
C ILE A 214 9.74 -13.59 21.70
N GLU A 215 10.05 -14.77 22.25
CA GLU A 215 9.75 -15.08 23.66
C GLU A 215 10.76 -14.46 24.65
N SER A 216 11.97 -14.12 24.21
CA SER A 216 13.05 -13.63 25.09
C SER A 216 13.07 -12.11 25.26
N LYS A 217 12.59 -11.35 24.27
CA LYS A 217 12.63 -9.89 24.23
C LYS A 217 11.37 -9.34 23.60
N ASP A 218 11.08 -8.08 23.88
CA ASP A 218 10.02 -7.35 23.20
C ASP A 218 10.32 -7.23 21.70
N PRO A 219 9.58 -7.93 20.82
CA PRO A 219 9.84 -7.94 19.39
C PRO A 219 9.57 -6.59 18.73
N SER A 220 8.81 -5.71 19.38
CA SER A 220 8.49 -4.38 18.85
C SER A 220 9.73 -3.49 18.70
N ARG A 221 10.79 -3.79 19.45
CA ARG A 221 12.04 -2.99 19.53
C ARG A 221 13.30 -3.85 19.40
N ASN A 222 13.17 -5.17 19.22
CA ASN A 222 14.30 -6.09 19.12
C ASN A 222 14.01 -7.15 18.05
N ALA A 223 14.29 -6.82 16.81
CA ALA A 223 14.06 -7.72 15.69
C ALA A 223 15.25 -8.67 15.49
N ILE A 224 14.96 -9.96 15.38
CA ILE A 224 15.92 -11.02 15.03
C ILE A 224 15.29 -11.85 13.90
N GLY A 225 15.81 -11.68 12.69
CA GLY A 225 15.37 -12.37 11.49
C GLY A 225 16.51 -13.16 10.83
N THR A 226 16.28 -13.57 9.61
CA THR A 226 17.25 -14.23 8.73
C THR A 226 17.77 -13.29 7.64
N GLY A 227 17.33 -12.03 7.66
CA GLY A 227 17.54 -11.04 6.61
C GLY A 227 18.98 -10.57 6.43
N PRO A 228 19.20 -9.74 5.41
CA PRO A 228 20.53 -9.25 5.04
C PRO A 228 21.14 -8.29 6.06
N PHE A 229 20.33 -7.70 6.94
CA PHE A 229 20.83 -6.77 7.96
C PHE A 229 20.30 -7.15 9.35
N GLU A 230 21.13 -6.93 10.36
CA GLU A 230 20.84 -7.13 11.78
C GLU A 230 20.45 -5.81 12.43
N PHE A 231 19.45 -5.83 13.28
CA PHE A 231 19.06 -4.68 14.10
C PHE A 231 20.16 -4.32 15.11
N VAL A 232 20.49 -3.03 15.21
CA VAL A 232 21.48 -2.52 16.16
C VAL A 232 20.80 -1.68 17.24
N GLU A 233 20.13 -0.59 16.84
CA GLU A 233 19.47 0.32 17.76
C GLU A 233 18.30 1.06 17.11
N TRP A 234 17.45 1.57 17.97
CA TRP A 234 16.38 2.50 17.62
C TRP A 234 16.39 3.68 18.58
N VAL A 235 16.79 4.84 18.11
CA VAL A 235 16.72 6.11 18.82
C VAL A 235 15.40 6.78 18.47
N GLN A 236 14.49 6.83 19.45
CA GLN A 236 13.14 7.33 19.25
C GLN A 236 13.14 8.78 18.75
N GLY A 237 12.38 9.05 17.69
CA GLY A 237 12.25 10.36 17.07
C GLY A 237 13.44 10.77 16.20
N ASP A 238 14.46 9.90 16.05
CA ASP A 238 15.68 10.21 15.30
C ASP A 238 15.98 9.16 14.22
N HIS A 239 16.36 7.92 14.60
CA HIS A 239 16.75 6.93 13.60
C HIS A 239 16.68 5.47 14.09
N ILE A 240 16.78 4.54 13.13
CA ILE A 240 17.08 3.12 13.33
C ILE A 240 18.37 2.78 12.59
N THR A 241 19.26 2.04 13.25
CA THR A 241 20.51 1.55 12.66
C THR A 241 20.47 0.04 12.48
N LEU A 242 20.82 -0.39 11.27
CA LEU A 242 21.05 -1.78 10.91
C LEU A 242 22.49 -1.97 10.49
N LYS A 243 23.09 -3.13 10.80
CA LYS A 243 24.41 -3.54 10.33
C LYS A 243 24.31 -4.76 9.43
N LYS A 244 25.29 -4.97 8.58
CA LYS A 244 25.41 -6.14 7.72
C LYS A 244 25.31 -7.45 8.52
N ASN A 245 24.55 -8.41 8.00
CA ASN A 245 24.58 -9.81 8.41
C ASN A 245 25.69 -10.52 7.64
N ASP A 246 26.84 -10.73 8.27
CA ASP A 246 28.00 -11.43 7.66
C ASP A 246 27.72 -12.91 7.39
N SER A 247 26.70 -13.49 8.03
CA SER A 247 26.25 -14.88 7.86
C SER A 247 25.05 -15.00 6.92
N TYR A 248 24.74 -13.95 6.14
CA TYR A 248 23.59 -13.99 5.22
C TYR A 248 23.76 -15.10 4.18
N PHE A 249 22.72 -15.93 4.00
CA PHE A 249 22.79 -17.14 3.18
C PHE A 249 22.96 -16.90 1.67
N LEU A 250 22.66 -15.68 1.19
CA LEU A 250 22.94 -15.30 -0.20
C LEU A 250 24.36 -14.76 -0.34
N THR A 251 25.22 -15.54 -0.97
CA THR A 251 26.65 -15.21 -1.14
C THR A 251 26.84 -13.86 -1.84
N GLY A 252 27.69 -13.01 -1.28
CA GLY A 252 28.02 -11.69 -1.80
C GLY A 252 26.99 -10.60 -1.48
N LYS A 253 25.98 -10.91 -0.68
CA LYS A 253 24.97 -9.98 -0.18
C LYS A 253 25.03 -9.85 1.34
N PRO A 254 24.55 -8.71 1.87
CA PRO A 254 24.30 -7.44 1.18
C PRO A 254 25.61 -6.75 0.78
N TYR A 255 25.53 -5.75 -0.10
CA TYR A 255 26.72 -4.94 -0.47
C TYR A 255 27.12 -3.94 0.62
N LEU A 256 26.13 -3.29 1.25
CA LEU A 256 26.35 -2.29 2.29
C LEU A 256 26.86 -2.91 3.60
N ASP A 257 27.66 -2.17 4.36
CA ASP A 257 28.06 -2.53 5.73
C ASP A 257 26.96 -2.24 6.75
N GLY A 258 26.00 -1.38 6.41
CA GLY A 258 24.87 -1.04 7.26
C GLY A 258 23.97 0.02 6.65
N ILE A 259 22.88 0.31 7.36
CA ILE A 259 21.89 1.32 6.98
C ILE A 259 21.53 2.11 8.24
N THR A 260 21.45 3.44 8.11
CA THR A 260 20.82 4.30 9.10
C THR A 260 19.57 4.91 8.51
N PHE A 261 18.40 4.50 8.97
CA PHE A 261 17.11 5.08 8.60
C PHE A 261 16.78 6.27 9.49
N LYS A 262 16.89 7.48 8.98
CA LYS A 262 16.54 8.74 9.67
C LYS A 262 15.06 9.07 9.44
N PHE A 263 14.35 9.54 10.47
CA PHE A 263 12.94 9.91 10.36
C PHE A 263 12.78 11.38 9.99
N LEU A 264 12.54 11.66 8.71
CA LEU A 264 12.41 13.01 8.18
C LEU A 264 11.04 13.18 7.50
N ASN A 265 10.07 13.67 8.26
CA ASN A 265 8.68 13.84 7.82
C ASN A 265 8.43 15.11 6.99
N VAL A 266 9.44 16.00 6.87
CA VAL A 266 9.34 17.22 6.07
C VAL A 266 10.02 17.02 4.73
N ASP A 267 9.26 17.13 3.64
CA ASP A 267 9.72 16.91 2.26
C ASP A 267 10.97 17.71 1.91
N GLN A 268 10.95 19.01 2.18
CA GLN A 268 12.07 19.89 1.86
C GLN A 268 13.35 19.48 2.61
N SER A 269 13.22 19.04 3.85
CA SER A 269 14.38 18.59 4.66
C SER A 269 15.04 17.36 4.05
N ARG A 270 14.26 16.41 3.48
CA ARG A 270 14.81 15.24 2.78
C ARG A 270 15.57 15.65 1.52
N VAL A 271 15.00 16.55 0.71
CA VAL A 271 15.66 17.04 -0.52
C VAL A 271 16.94 17.80 -0.19
N ASP A 272 16.93 18.67 0.83
CA ASP A 272 18.10 19.45 1.24
C ASP A 272 19.22 18.54 1.79
N ALA A 273 18.86 17.51 2.57
CA ALA A 273 19.80 16.53 3.09
C ALA A 273 20.40 15.61 1.99
N LEU A 274 19.62 15.27 0.95
CA LEU A 274 20.16 14.58 -0.23
C LEU A 274 21.14 15.48 -0.99
N ARG A 275 20.85 16.78 -1.14
CA ARG A 275 21.71 17.74 -1.83
C ARG A 275 23.00 18.03 -1.07
N SER A 276 22.95 18.11 0.26
CA SER A 276 24.14 18.32 1.10
C SER A 276 25.02 17.08 1.22
N GLY A 277 24.49 15.89 0.94
CA GLY A 277 25.18 14.62 1.15
C GLY A 277 25.00 14.02 2.55
N ASP A 278 24.15 14.61 3.41
CA ASP A 278 23.79 14.07 4.73
C ASP A 278 22.85 12.86 4.62
N LEU A 279 22.23 12.69 3.46
CA LEU A 279 21.48 11.51 3.03
C LEU A 279 22.00 11.00 1.70
N ASN A 280 21.86 9.68 1.51
CA ASN A 280 22.16 9.02 0.25
C ASN A 280 20.90 8.55 -0.48
N TRP A 281 19.81 8.31 0.26
CA TRP A 281 18.58 7.69 -0.25
C TRP A 281 17.34 8.22 0.50
N SER A 282 16.20 8.31 -0.17
CA SER A 282 14.91 8.71 0.41
C SER A 282 13.78 7.83 -0.15
N ASP A 283 12.86 7.42 0.74
CA ASP A 283 11.67 6.64 0.44
C ASP A 283 10.57 7.40 -0.30
N ALA A 284 10.69 8.72 -0.41
CA ALA A 284 9.70 9.55 -1.07
C ALA A 284 10.34 10.76 -1.77
N VAL A 285 9.70 11.17 -2.86
CA VAL A 285 10.01 12.37 -3.62
C VAL A 285 8.83 13.35 -3.47
N PRO A 286 9.05 14.61 -3.08
CA PRO A 286 7.98 15.59 -3.04
C PRO A 286 7.31 15.73 -4.41
N LEU A 287 6.01 15.49 -4.49
CA LEU A 287 5.29 15.49 -5.77
C LEU A 287 5.40 16.83 -6.51
N GLN A 288 5.38 17.96 -5.79
CA GLN A 288 5.53 19.29 -6.36
C GLN A 288 6.90 19.50 -7.05
N GLN A 289 7.93 18.76 -6.61
CA GLN A 289 9.29 18.86 -7.13
C GLN A 289 9.67 17.66 -8.02
N LEU A 290 8.78 16.68 -8.18
CA LEU A 290 9.06 15.44 -8.87
C LEU A 290 9.64 15.68 -10.27
N ASN A 291 8.99 16.54 -11.06
CA ASN A 291 9.42 16.83 -12.43
C ASN A 291 10.80 17.48 -12.52
N THR A 292 11.23 18.19 -11.47
CA THR A 292 12.57 18.78 -11.40
C THR A 292 13.60 17.78 -10.89
N LEU A 293 13.25 17.00 -9.86
CA LEU A 293 14.20 16.10 -9.19
C LEU A 293 14.49 14.83 -10.01
N LYS A 294 13.49 14.29 -10.73
CA LYS A 294 13.70 13.11 -11.58
C LYS A 294 14.68 13.33 -12.72
N ASP A 295 14.79 14.59 -13.21
CA ASP A 295 15.66 14.98 -14.31
C ASP A 295 16.96 15.66 -13.81
N ASP A 296 17.14 15.80 -12.50
CA ASP A 296 18.34 16.41 -11.90
C ASP A 296 19.53 15.40 -12.00
N PRO A 297 20.63 15.77 -12.69
CA PRO A 297 21.78 14.89 -12.90
C PRO A 297 22.50 14.50 -11.61
N ALA A 298 22.27 15.19 -10.49
CA ALA A 298 22.83 14.86 -9.18
C ALA A 298 22.19 13.60 -8.55
N PHE A 299 21.01 13.19 -9.03
CA PHE A 299 20.23 12.12 -8.44
C PHE A 299 19.96 10.96 -9.41
N ASN A 300 19.72 9.79 -8.84
CA ASN A 300 19.01 8.70 -9.46
C ASN A 300 17.57 8.70 -8.94
N TYR A 301 16.63 8.58 -9.85
CA TYR A 301 15.21 8.45 -9.57
C TYR A 301 14.74 7.06 -9.98
N VAL A 302 14.03 6.38 -9.08
CA VAL A 302 13.50 5.03 -9.32
C VAL A 302 12.01 5.01 -9.03
N THR A 303 11.25 4.43 -9.93
CA THR A 303 9.81 4.18 -9.78
C THR A 303 9.46 2.86 -10.47
N SER A 304 8.25 2.37 -10.28
CA SER A 304 7.75 1.15 -10.93
C SER A 304 6.39 1.40 -11.57
N ALA A 305 6.15 0.74 -12.71
CA ALA A 305 4.83 0.67 -13.33
C ALA A 305 3.98 -0.51 -12.81
N THR A 306 4.59 -1.44 -12.07
CA THR A 306 3.93 -2.64 -11.54
C THR A 306 3.50 -2.51 -10.09
N ALA A 307 3.97 -1.46 -9.40
CA ALA A 307 3.65 -1.16 -8.00
C ALA A 307 2.92 0.17 -7.91
N GLY A 308 1.85 0.21 -7.17
CA GLY A 308 1.08 1.43 -6.96
C GLY A 308 -0.02 1.25 -5.92
N ILE A 309 -0.52 2.39 -5.48
CA ILE A 309 -1.61 2.47 -4.50
C ILE A 309 -2.83 3.04 -5.21
N PRO A 310 -3.93 2.29 -5.35
CA PRO A 310 -5.15 2.83 -5.95
C PRO A 310 -5.82 3.83 -5.02
N ASP A 311 -5.94 5.07 -5.50
CA ASP A 311 -6.80 6.09 -4.91
C ASP A 311 -8.18 6.00 -5.53
N TYR A 312 -9.21 6.00 -4.71
CA TYR A 312 -10.58 5.91 -5.19
C TYR A 312 -11.52 6.89 -4.50
N ILE A 313 -12.54 7.28 -5.24
CA ILE A 313 -13.64 8.09 -4.75
C ILE A 313 -14.73 7.13 -4.29
N ALA A 314 -15.11 7.20 -3.03
CA ALA A 314 -16.14 6.36 -2.41
C ALA A 314 -17.46 7.14 -2.31
N MET A 315 -18.54 6.57 -2.85
CA MET A 315 -19.89 7.11 -2.77
C MET A 315 -20.76 6.22 -1.88
N ASN A 316 -21.39 6.78 -0.87
CA ASN A 316 -22.21 6.00 0.06
C ASN A 316 -23.54 5.60 -0.59
N THR A 317 -23.68 4.34 -0.99
CA THR A 317 -24.85 3.79 -1.67
C THR A 317 -26.09 3.68 -0.78
N LYS A 318 -26.00 4.02 0.50
CA LYS A 318 -27.12 4.04 1.45
C LYS A 318 -27.60 5.46 1.77
N LYS A 319 -26.92 6.48 1.23
CA LYS A 319 -27.25 7.89 1.49
C LYS A 319 -27.62 8.62 0.21
N ALA A 320 -28.76 9.31 0.23
CA ALA A 320 -29.13 10.19 -0.86
C ALA A 320 -28.04 11.27 -1.08
N PRO A 321 -27.75 11.65 -2.33
CA PRO A 321 -28.37 11.17 -3.54
C PRO A 321 -27.65 9.95 -4.16
N PHE A 322 -26.62 9.40 -3.49
CA PHE A 322 -25.80 8.30 -4.01
C PHE A 322 -26.42 6.90 -3.81
N ASP A 323 -27.59 6.81 -3.19
CA ASP A 323 -28.46 5.63 -3.23
C ASP A 323 -29.02 5.38 -4.66
N ASP A 324 -29.13 6.42 -5.50
CA ASP A 324 -29.48 6.26 -6.91
C ASP A 324 -28.23 5.95 -7.76
N LYS A 325 -28.28 4.82 -8.46
CA LYS A 325 -27.22 4.37 -9.39
C LYS A 325 -26.96 5.40 -10.52
N LEU A 326 -28.00 6.03 -11.05
CA LEU A 326 -27.85 6.99 -12.15
C LEU A 326 -27.08 8.24 -11.69
N VAL A 327 -27.24 8.65 -10.44
CA VAL A 327 -26.46 9.76 -9.86
C VAL A 327 -24.99 9.36 -9.73
N ARG A 328 -24.68 8.14 -9.25
CA ARG A 328 -23.30 7.66 -9.17
C ARG A 328 -22.63 7.56 -10.54
N GLN A 329 -23.36 7.03 -11.53
CA GLN A 329 -22.89 7.03 -12.92
C GLN A 329 -22.69 8.44 -13.48
N ALA A 330 -23.55 9.40 -13.13
CA ALA A 330 -23.37 10.79 -13.54
C ALA A 330 -22.06 11.38 -13.00
N VAL A 331 -21.72 11.10 -11.73
CA VAL A 331 -20.41 11.47 -11.17
C VAL A 331 -19.29 10.81 -11.95
N TYR A 332 -19.36 9.49 -12.24
CA TYR A 332 -18.34 8.80 -13.01
C TYR A 332 -18.06 9.47 -14.37
N TRP A 333 -19.13 9.79 -15.13
CA TRP A 333 -18.99 10.38 -16.45
C TRP A 333 -18.62 11.87 -16.45
N ALA A 334 -18.81 12.56 -15.33
CA ALA A 334 -18.39 13.96 -15.17
C ALA A 334 -16.90 14.11 -14.93
N LEU A 335 -16.21 13.08 -14.40
CA LEU A 335 -14.85 13.21 -13.91
C LEU A 335 -13.78 12.95 -14.98
N ASP A 336 -12.95 13.95 -15.20
CA ASP A 336 -11.67 13.85 -15.91
C ASP A 336 -10.58 13.43 -14.93
N ARG A 337 -10.24 12.15 -14.95
CA ARG A 337 -9.24 11.55 -14.05
C ARG A 337 -7.82 11.95 -14.42
N ASP A 338 -7.55 12.28 -15.70
CA ASP A 338 -6.23 12.81 -16.08
C ASP A 338 -6.05 14.24 -15.55
N ALA A 339 -7.09 15.08 -15.57
CA ALA A 339 -7.04 16.37 -14.92
C ALA A 339 -6.85 16.25 -13.40
N ILE A 340 -7.47 15.26 -12.74
CA ILE A 340 -7.22 14.96 -11.32
C ILE A 340 -5.73 14.64 -11.13
N ARG A 341 -5.15 13.72 -11.91
CA ARG A 341 -3.72 13.36 -11.85
C ARG A 341 -2.81 14.57 -12.05
N GLN A 342 -3.11 15.41 -13.03
CA GLN A 342 -2.29 16.61 -13.32
C GLN A 342 -2.31 17.63 -12.19
N VAL A 343 -3.46 17.83 -11.55
CA VAL A 343 -3.65 18.92 -10.56
C VAL A 343 -3.37 18.44 -9.14
N ALA A 344 -3.91 17.29 -8.74
CA ALA A 344 -3.76 16.79 -7.38
C ALA A 344 -2.39 16.12 -7.16
N TYR A 345 -1.88 15.42 -8.17
CA TYR A 345 -0.66 14.62 -8.07
C TYR A 345 0.49 15.17 -8.92
N PHE A 346 0.37 16.40 -9.43
CA PHE A 346 1.41 17.08 -10.23
C PHE A 346 1.87 16.28 -11.46
N GLY A 347 0.99 15.47 -12.02
CA GLY A 347 1.25 14.59 -13.15
C GLY A 347 1.97 13.28 -12.80
N ALA A 348 2.25 13.03 -11.51
CA ALA A 348 2.81 11.76 -11.04
C ALA A 348 1.79 10.61 -11.20
N GLY A 349 2.28 9.39 -11.18
CA GLY A 349 1.44 8.20 -11.21
C GLY A 349 0.63 8.01 -12.49
N GLU A 350 -0.44 7.23 -12.39
CA GLU A 350 -1.34 6.91 -13.49
C GLU A 350 -2.77 7.37 -13.16
N SER A 351 -3.56 7.70 -14.19
CA SER A 351 -4.99 7.93 -14.00
C SER A 351 -5.70 6.62 -13.69
N GLY A 352 -6.56 6.60 -12.66
CA GLY A 352 -7.20 5.37 -12.18
C GLY A 352 -8.17 4.77 -13.20
N ILE A 353 -8.07 3.47 -13.42
CA ILE A 353 -8.92 2.69 -14.31
C ILE A 353 -9.63 1.59 -13.52
N GLU A 354 -8.85 0.79 -12.83
CA GLU A 354 -9.29 -0.35 -12.01
C GLU A 354 -8.44 -0.43 -10.72
N GLU A 355 -8.52 -1.51 -9.94
CA GLU A 355 -7.82 -1.63 -8.64
C GLU A 355 -6.32 -1.86 -8.75
N VAL A 356 -5.82 -2.19 -9.94
CA VAL A 356 -4.40 -2.46 -10.19
C VAL A 356 -3.82 -1.52 -11.25
N PRO A 357 -2.51 -1.17 -11.21
CA PRO A 357 -1.87 -0.33 -12.19
C PRO A 357 -1.72 -1.03 -13.54
N THR A 358 -1.51 -0.27 -14.62
CA THR A 358 -1.43 -0.80 -15.99
C THR A 358 -0.28 -1.77 -16.23
N GLY A 359 0.75 -1.78 -15.39
CA GLY A 359 1.87 -2.73 -15.42
C GLY A 359 1.62 -4.05 -14.67
N SER A 360 0.51 -4.17 -13.96
CA SER A 360 0.15 -5.39 -13.22
C SER A 360 -0.24 -6.53 -14.17
N SER A 361 0.07 -7.79 -13.79
CA SER A 361 -0.44 -8.99 -14.49
C SER A 361 -1.95 -9.13 -14.40
N TRP A 362 -2.58 -8.46 -13.45
CA TRP A 362 -4.03 -8.44 -13.25
C TRP A 362 -4.75 -7.34 -14.04
N TYR A 363 -4.02 -6.45 -14.72
CA TYR A 363 -4.64 -5.42 -15.55
C TYR A 363 -5.32 -6.03 -16.78
N ASP A 364 -6.62 -5.75 -16.98
CA ASP A 364 -7.41 -6.40 -18.02
C ASP A 364 -7.33 -5.72 -19.40
N GLY A 365 -6.57 -4.64 -19.51
CA GLY A 365 -6.40 -3.87 -20.74
C GLY A 365 -7.50 -2.84 -21.00
N SER A 366 -8.36 -2.59 -20.02
CA SER A 366 -9.41 -1.57 -20.12
C SER A 366 -8.82 -0.17 -20.33
N PRO A 367 -9.30 0.60 -21.29
CA PRO A 367 -8.79 1.96 -21.50
C PRO A 367 -9.34 2.93 -20.44
N LEU A 368 -8.57 3.98 -20.16
CA LEU A 368 -9.09 5.12 -19.41
C LEU A 368 -10.28 5.72 -20.17
N VAL A 369 -11.44 5.72 -19.53
CA VAL A 369 -12.66 6.29 -20.12
C VAL A 369 -12.61 7.80 -20.02
N ALA A 370 -12.75 8.49 -21.16
CA ALA A 370 -12.80 9.94 -21.21
C ALA A 370 -14.09 10.48 -20.54
N PRO A 371 -14.04 11.67 -19.91
CA PRO A 371 -15.25 12.28 -19.34
C PRO A 371 -16.27 12.60 -20.44
N ASP A 372 -17.55 12.45 -20.09
CA ASP A 372 -18.69 12.83 -20.93
C ASP A 372 -19.70 13.64 -20.10
N PRO A 373 -19.52 14.97 -19.98
CA PRO A 373 -20.41 15.82 -19.20
C PRO A 373 -21.87 15.83 -19.71
N GLU A 374 -22.10 15.63 -21.01
CA GLU A 374 -23.46 15.60 -21.56
C GLU A 374 -24.18 14.30 -21.17
N LYS A 375 -23.46 13.19 -21.16
CA LYS A 375 -23.98 11.93 -20.62
C LYS A 375 -24.26 12.05 -19.11
N ALA A 376 -23.38 12.70 -18.35
CA ALA A 376 -23.61 12.96 -16.92
C ALA A 376 -24.89 13.76 -16.68
N LYS A 377 -25.12 14.85 -17.41
CA LYS A 377 -26.36 15.65 -17.35
C LYS A 377 -27.61 14.82 -17.71
N SER A 378 -27.51 14.00 -18.77
CA SER A 378 -28.59 13.11 -19.17
C SER A 378 -28.96 12.10 -18.09
N LEU A 379 -27.97 11.54 -17.41
CA LEU A 379 -28.19 10.60 -16.29
C LEU A 379 -28.86 11.27 -15.09
N LEU A 380 -28.44 12.50 -14.73
CA LEU A 380 -29.12 13.28 -13.68
C LEU A 380 -30.58 13.59 -14.03
N GLN A 381 -30.85 13.92 -15.30
CA GLN A 381 -32.22 14.12 -15.78
C GLN A 381 -33.06 12.84 -15.69
N GLN A 382 -32.47 11.68 -16.07
CA GLN A 382 -33.15 10.38 -15.97
C GLN A 382 -33.40 9.99 -14.50
N ALA A 383 -32.51 10.34 -13.59
CA ALA A 383 -32.69 10.16 -12.16
C ALA A 383 -33.79 11.08 -11.57
N GLY A 384 -34.32 12.02 -12.37
CA GLY A 384 -35.32 12.97 -11.88
C GLY A 384 -34.79 13.99 -10.90
N VAL A 385 -33.49 14.21 -10.87
CA VAL A 385 -32.84 15.10 -9.92
C VAL A 385 -33.01 16.55 -10.33
N THR A 386 -33.38 17.39 -9.36
CA THR A 386 -33.42 18.86 -9.56
C THR A 386 -31.99 19.41 -9.45
N THR A 387 -31.54 20.15 -10.44
CA THR A 387 -30.23 20.82 -10.41
C THR A 387 -30.35 22.28 -9.99
N PRO A 388 -29.41 22.85 -9.23
CA PRO A 388 -28.21 22.19 -8.74
C PRO A 388 -28.50 21.15 -7.64
N LEU A 389 -27.90 19.96 -7.80
CA LEU A 389 -27.91 18.91 -6.79
C LEU A 389 -26.81 19.20 -5.78
N GLU A 390 -27.17 19.44 -4.50
CA GLU A 390 -26.17 19.68 -3.47
C GLU A 390 -25.70 18.36 -2.83
N VAL A 391 -24.36 18.20 -2.69
CA VAL A 391 -23.71 17.06 -2.04
C VAL A 391 -22.59 17.52 -1.13
N GLU A 392 -22.29 16.77 -0.06
CA GLU A 392 -21.17 17.02 0.86
C GLU A 392 -20.02 16.04 0.59
N TYR A 393 -18.83 16.57 0.28
CA TYR A 393 -17.59 15.80 0.23
C TYR A 393 -16.86 15.89 1.55
N LEU A 394 -16.56 14.76 2.16
CA LEU A 394 -15.78 14.68 3.39
C LEU A 394 -14.28 14.70 3.04
N GLY A 395 -13.63 15.83 3.28
CA GLY A 395 -12.24 16.09 2.94
C GLY A 395 -11.27 15.87 4.08
N LEU A 396 -10.08 15.36 3.78
CA LEU A 396 -9.01 15.02 4.72
C LEU A 396 -7.77 15.89 4.44
N PRO A 397 -7.57 17.03 5.13
CA PRO A 397 -6.46 17.95 4.84
C PRO A 397 -5.08 17.41 5.17
N GLN A 398 -4.98 16.37 6.01
CA GLN A 398 -3.72 15.69 6.31
C GLN A 398 -3.19 14.86 5.13
N TYR A 399 -4.04 14.62 4.12
CA TYR A 399 -3.70 13.99 2.84
C TYR A 399 -4.03 14.97 1.72
N PRO A 400 -3.08 15.88 1.40
CA PRO A 400 -3.33 17.01 0.50
C PRO A 400 -3.78 16.57 -0.90
N GLU A 401 -3.32 15.44 -1.38
CA GLU A 401 -3.65 14.85 -2.69
C GLU A 401 -5.12 14.44 -2.75
N LEU A 402 -5.62 13.77 -1.69
CA LEU A 402 -7.02 13.37 -1.60
C LEU A 402 -7.94 14.58 -1.46
N LEU A 403 -7.54 15.59 -0.68
CA LEU A 403 -8.29 16.84 -0.58
C LEU A 403 -8.31 17.58 -1.92
N LYS A 404 -7.17 17.64 -2.59
CA LYS A 404 -7.04 18.29 -3.91
C LYS A 404 -7.85 17.58 -4.98
N THR A 405 -7.92 16.24 -4.93
CA THR A 405 -8.85 15.45 -5.74
C THR A 405 -10.29 15.94 -5.57
N GLY A 406 -10.75 16.13 -4.32
CA GLY A 406 -12.06 16.71 -4.03
C GLY A 406 -12.24 18.11 -4.61
N GLU A 407 -11.23 18.98 -4.56
CA GLU A 407 -11.30 20.34 -5.14
C GLU A 407 -11.43 20.31 -6.68
N VAL A 408 -10.71 19.40 -7.36
CA VAL A 408 -10.85 19.23 -8.82
C VAL A 408 -12.23 18.67 -9.16
N MET A 409 -12.70 17.66 -8.42
CA MET A 409 -14.05 17.11 -8.57
C MET A 409 -15.13 18.18 -8.41
N GLN A 410 -14.99 19.08 -7.44
CA GLN A 410 -15.94 20.17 -7.20
C GLN A 410 -16.17 21.00 -8.46
N GLN A 411 -15.09 21.36 -9.17
CA GLN A 411 -15.19 22.14 -10.42
C GLN A 411 -15.83 21.35 -11.56
N GLN A 412 -15.47 20.07 -11.69
CA GLN A 412 -16.00 19.21 -12.76
C GLN A 412 -17.48 18.88 -12.54
N LEU A 413 -17.88 18.66 -11.30
CA LEU A 413 -19.27 18.35 -10.91
C LEU A 413 -20.18 19.58 -11.05
N ASP A 414 -19.67 20.78 -10.74
CA ASP A 414 -20.42 22.03 -10.93
C ASP A 414 -20.82 22.24 -12.42
N ALA A 415 -19.97 21.85 -13.36
CA ALA A 415 -20.22 21.95 -14.81
C ALA A 415 -21.39 21.06 -15.28
N VAL A 416 -21.76 20.04 -14.51
CA VAL A 416 -22.89 19.14 -14.81
C VAL A 416 -24.10 19.39 -13.90
N GLY A 417 -24.04 20.38 -13.02
CA GLY A 417 -25.14 20.76 -12.13
C GLY A 417 -25.14 20.05 -10.77
N ILE A 418 -24.01 19.47 -10.36
CA ILE A 418 -23.80 18.93 -9.00
C ILE A 418 -22.93 19.91 -8.22
N LYS A 419 -23.51 20.57 -7.21
CA LYS A 419 -22.83 21.51 -6.34
C LYS A 419 -22.25 20.77 -5.13
N MET A 420 -20.94 20.51 -5.15
CA MET A 420 -20.27 19.79 -4.08
C MET A 420 -19.68 20.74 -3.05
N ASN A 421 -20.06 20.57 -1.79
CA ASN A 421 -19.54 21.34 -0.64
C ASN A 421 -18.46 20.51 0.07
N ILE A 422 -17.23 21.04 0.15
CA ILE A 422 -16.10 20.35 0.80
C ILE A 422 -16.11 20.66 2.29
N LYS A 423 -16.32 19.64 3.12
CA LYS A 423 -16.23 19.69 4.57
C LYS A 423 -14.93 19.05 5.02
N GLN A 424 -13.97 19.87 5.39
CA GLN A 424 -12.70 19.40 5.92
C GLN A 424 -12.82 19.02 7.39
N VAL A 425 -12.27 17.87 7.76
CA VAL A 425 -12.26 17.36 9.14
C VAL A 425 -10.90 16.78 9.49
N GLU A 426 -10.62 16.71 10.80
CA GLU A 426 -9.42 16.03 11.31
C GLU A 426 -9.43 14.53 11.01
N VAL A 427 -8.23 13.91 10.92
CA VAL A 427 -8.05 12.52 10.51
C VAL A 427 -8.87 11.53 11.34
N GLY A 428 -8.92 11.69 12.65
CA GLY A 428 -9.72 10.83 13.53
C GLY A 428 -11.23 10.97 13.32
N VAL A 429 -11.70 12.19 12.98
CA VAL A 429 -13.12 12.45 12.67
C VAL A 429 -13.46 11.88 11.30
N TRP A 430 -12.60 12.11 10.29
CA TRP A 430 -12.76 11.55 8.97
C TRP A 430 -12.83 10.03 9.03
N PHE A 431 -11.90 9.43 9.75
CA PHE A 431 -11.79 8.00 9.86
C PHE A 431 -13.00 7.35 10.50
N ASN A 432 -13.50 7.91 11.61
CA ASN A 432 -14.73 7.45 12.25
C ASN A 432 -15.93 7.57 11.30
N ALA A 433 -16.04 8.68 10.58
CA ALA A 433 -17.11 8.88 9.61
C ALA A 433 -16.98 7.89 8.43
N PHE A 434 -15.78 7.69 7.91
CA PHE A 434 -15.51 6.75 6.81
C PHE A 434 -15.94 5.33 7.18
N ILE A 435 -15.48 4.82 8.33
CA ILE A 435 -15.81 3.45 8.79
C ILE A 435 -17.29 3.24 9.04
N ASN A 436 -17.95 4.23 9.62
CA ASN A 436 -19.38 4.13 9.93
C ASN A 436 -20.28 4.44 8.72
N GLY A 437 -19.68 4.84 7.57
CA GLY A 437 -20.44 5.30 6.42
C GLY A 437 -21.14 6.63 6.68
N ASP A 438 -20.57 7.51 7.52
CA ASP A 438 -21.17 8.82 7.85
C ASP A 438 -20.65 9.92 6.93
N TYR A 439 -20.66 9.64 5.62
CA TYR A 439 -20.34 10.57 4.54
C TYR A 439 -21.29 10.34 3.36
N GLN A 440 -21.38 11.28 2.44
CA GLN A 440 -22.02 11.09 1.13
C GLN A 440 -21.00 10.65 0.08
N ILE A 441 -19.91 11.43 -0.05
CA ILE A 441 -18.79 11.15 -0.96
C ILE A 441 -17.48 11.54 -0.29
N THR A 442 -16.42 10.77 -0.51
CA THR A 442 -15.06 11.05 -0.02
C THR A 442 -14.02 10.38 -0.92
N SER A 443 -12.73 10.70 -0.73
CA SER A 443 -11.62 9.96 -1.35
C SER A 443 -10.90 9.14 -0.30
N ALA A 444 -10.42 7.97 -0.73
CA ALA A 444 -9.65 7.03 0.07
C ALA A 444 -8.64 6.28 -0.82
N TYR A 445 -7.75 5.50 -0.21
CA TYR A 445 -6.80 4.65 -0.91
C TYR A 445 -6.72 3.27 -0.26
N GLN A 446 -6.15 2.30 -0.99
CA GLN A 446 -5.92 0.94 -0.50
C GLN A 446 -4.50 0.51 -0.87
N GLU A 447 -3.67 0.24 0.12
CA GLU A 447 -2.31 -0.24 -0.11
C GLU A 447 -2.25 -1.76 -0.34
N ARG A 448 -1.10 -2.21 -0.88
CA ARG A 448 -0.75 -3.63 -1.04
C ARG A 448 -1.76 -4.44 -1.85
N THR A 449 -2.27 -3.84 -2.91
CA THR A 449 -3.22 -4.46 -3.84
C THR A 449 -2.47 -5.25 -4.93
N ILE A 450 -1.69 -6.26 -4.52
CA ILE A 450 -0.95 -7.11 -5.47
C ILE A 450 -1.80 -8.23 -6.07
N ASP A 451 -2.89 -8.59 -5.40
CA ASP A 451 -3.92 -9.50 -5.86
C ASP A 451 -5.27 -8.78 -5.78
N PRO A 452 -6.14 -8.88 -6.80
CA PRO A 452 -7.45 -8.23 -6.78
C PRO A 452 -8.30 -8.55 -5.55
N ASP A 453 -8.11 -9.72 -4.94
CA ASP A 453 -8.78 -10.10 -3.70
C ASP A 453 -8.53 -9.10 -2.57
N ASN A 454 -7.30 -8.57 -2.47
CA ASN A 454 -6.94 -7.60 -1.43
C ASN A 454 -7.76 -6.31 -1.51
N PHE A 455 -8.33 -6.00 -2.67
CA PHE A 455 -9.24 -4.88 -2.85
C PHE A 455 -10.70 -5.32 -2.79
N TYR A 456 -11.11 -6.23 -3.66
CA TYR A 456 -12.52 -6.55 -3.88
C TYR A 456 -13.18 -7.23 -2.67
N ALA A 457 -12.48 -8.15 -2.01
CA ALA A 457 -13.02 -8.81 -0.83
C ALA A 457 -13.18 -7.87 0.38
N LEU A 458 -12.34 -6.83 0.46
CA LEU A 458 -12.37 -5.88 1.58
C LEU A 458 -13.31 -4.70 1.31
N VAL A 459 -13.26 -4.12 0.09
CA VAL A 459 -13.89 -2.83 -0.22
C VAL A 459 -15.25 -3.00 -0.91
N ILE A 460 -15.40 -4.04 -1.74
CA ILE A 460 -16.59 -4.22 -2.61
C ILE A 460 -17.55 -5.29 -2.10
N HIS A 461 -17.03 -6.44 -1.63
CA HIS A 461 -17.89 -7.49 -1.08
C HIS A 461 -18.81 -6.94 0.01
N SER A 462 -20.09 -7.30 0.01
CA SER A 462 -21.08 -6.78 0.97
C SER A 462 -20.74 -7.07 2.43
N GLY A 463 -19.99 -8.14 2.70
CA GLY A 463 -19.41 -8.50 4.00
C GLY A 463 -18.00 -8.01 4.23
N GLY A 464 -17.43 -7.21 3.32
CA GLY A 464 -16.05 -6.72 3.43
C GLY A 464 -15.83 -5.76 4.60
N ASP A 465 -14.72 -5.92 5.29
CA ASP A 465 -14.41 -5.15 6.51
C ASP A 465 -14.25 -3.63 6.23
N ILE A 466 -13.93 -3.26 4.98
CA ILE A 466 -13.73 -1.88 4.52
C ILE A 466 -14.82 -1.45 3.52
N ASN A 467 -15.89 -2.21 3.35
CA ASN A 467 -17.02 -1.78 2.53
C ASN A 467 -17.80 -0.66 3.25
N THR A 468 -17.22 0.52 3.22
CA THR A 468 -17.77 1.73 3.87
C THR A 468 -18.81 2.43 3.02
N THR A 469 -18.89 2.09 1.72
CA THR A 469 -19.92 2.58 0.80
C THR A 469 -21.29 1.96 1.06
N GLY A 470 -21.34 0.84 1.81
CA GLY A 470 -22.56 0.07 2.01
C GLY A 470 -23.05 -0.62 0.72
N TYR A 471 -22.19 -0.71 -0.30
CA TYR A 471 -22.52 -1.41 -1.55
C TYR A 471 -22.88 -2.86 -1.28
N ALA A 472 -23.88 -3.37 -1.97
CA ALA A 472 -24.28 -4.77 -1.91
C ALA A 472 -24.89 -5.18 -3.24
N ASN A 473 -24.24 -6.11 -3.90
CA ASN A 473 -24.71 -6.72 -5.14
C ASN A 473 -24.42 -8.23 -5.07
N PRO A 474 -25.46 -9.08 -5.02
CA PRO A 474 -25.26 -10.54 -4.87
C PRO A 474 -24.45 -11.18 -5.99
N GLN A 475 -24.48 -10.62 -7.20
CA GLN A 475 -23.67 -11.12 -8.32
C GLN A 475 -22.19 -10.75 -8.14
N ALA A 476 -21.91 -9.54 -7.65
CA ALA A 476 -20.54 -9.12 -7.31
C ALA A 476 -19.97 -9.99 -6.17
N ASP A 477 -20.75 -10.18 -5.11
CA ASP A 477 -20.35 -11.05 -3.97
C ASP A 477 -20.04 -12.47 -4.45
N GLN A 478 -20.91 -13.04 -5.29
CA GLN A 478 -20.69 -14.39 -5.85
C GLN A 478 -19.40 -14.48 -6.68
N LEU A 479 -19.10 -13.49 -7.52
CA LEU A 479 -17.86 -13.48 -8.32
C LEU A 479 -16.62 -13.35 -7.44
N ILE A 480 -16.67 -12.53 -6.38
CA ILE A 480 -15.59 -12.40 -5.42
C ILE A 480 -15.36 -13.73 -4.70
N ASP A 481 -16.40 -14.36 -4.18
CA ASP A 481 -16.31 -15.66 -3.48
C ASP A 481 -15.78 -16.76 -4.40
N GLN A 482 -16.21 -16.79 -5.65
CA GLN A 482 -15.70 -17.73 -6.65
C GLN A 482 -14.21 -17.48 -6.94
N ALA A 483 -13.80 -16.23 -7.18
CA ALA A 483 -12.41 -15.89 -7.44
C ALA A 483 -11.49 -16.19 -6.26
N ARG A 484 -12.00 -16.09 -5.02
CA ARG A 484 -11.25 -16.44 -3.80
C ARG A 484 -10.97 -17.93 -3.68
N THR A 485 -11.90 -18.78 -4.13
CA THR A 485 -11.77 -20.24 -4.03
C THR A 485 -11.20 -20.87 -5.30
N GLU A 486 -11.08 -20.14 -6.38
CA GLU A 486 -10.45 -20.60 -7.61
C GLU A 486 -8.92 -20.57 -7.51
N THR A 487 -8.24 -21.59 -7.98
CA THR A 487 -6.78 -21.71 -7.95
C THR A 487 -6.13 -21.53 -9.31
N ASP A 488 -6.89 -21.64 -10.40
CA ASP A 488 -6.43 -21.32 -11.75
C ASP A 488 -6.40 -19.80 -11.98
N GLU A 489 -5.21 -19.26 -12.22
CA GLU A 489 -4.98 -17.81 -12.34
C GLU A 489 -5.78 -17.19 -13.49
N GLN A 490 -5.89 -17.90 -14.65
CA GLN A 490 -6.65 -17.37 -15.79
C GLN A 490 -8.15 -17.34 -15.50
N THR A 491 -8.68 -18.35 -14.86
CA THR A 491 -10.10 -18.39 -14.45
C THR A 491 -10.39 -17.30 -13.43
N ARG A 492 -9.48 -17.06 -12.46
CA ARG A 492 -9.58 -15.93 -11.52
C ARG A 492 -9.58 -14.58 -12.24
N PHE A 493 -8.68 -14.41 -13.19
CA PHE A 493 -8.59 -13.20 -14.01
C PHE A 493 -9.93 -12.90 -14.73
N ASP A 494 -10.54 -13.93 -15.33
CA ASP A 494 -11.81 -13.80 -16.04
C ASP A 494 -12.98 -13.48 -15.10
N LEU A 495 -12.97 -14.01 -13.87
CA LEU A 495 -13.95 -13.67 -12.82
C LEU A 495 -13.81 -12.20 -12.38
N TYR A 496 -12.59 -11.73 -12.13
CA TYR A 496 -12.36 -10.32 -11.78
C TYR A 496 -12.71 -9.38 -12.92
N LYS A 497 -12.46 -9.75 -14.17
CA LYS A 497 -12.88 -8.97 -15.33
C LYS A 497 -14.40 -8.79 -15.40
N GLN A 498 -15.17 -9.85 -15.12
CA GLN A 498 -16.63 -9.75 -15.02
C GLN A 498 -17.06 -8.87 -13.84
N LEU A 499 -16.40 -9.01 -12.69
CA LEU A 499 -16.65 -8.20 -11.51
C LEU A 499 -16.41 -6.70 -11.77
N ARG A 500 -15.31 -6.35 -12.44
CA ARG A 500 -14.97 -4.97 -12.81
C ARG A 500 -16.07 -4.33 -13.64
N GLN A 501 -16.68 -5.06 -14.57
CA GLN A 501 -17.81 -4.55 -15.35
C GLN A 501 -19.02 -4.23 -14.46
N ILE A 502 -19.32 -5.07 -13.46
CA ILE A 502 -20.41 -4.81 -12.51
C ILE A 502 -20.10 -3.57 -11.66
N VAL A 503 -18.87 -3.46 -11.15
CA VAL A 503 -18.44 -2.31 -10.34
C VAL A 503 -18.47 -1.02 -11.16
N PHE A 504 -18.03 -1.07 -12.41
CA PHE A 504 -18.14 0.04 -13.36
C PHE A 504 -19.59 0.46 -13.56
N ASP A 505 -20.48 -0.50 -13.86
CA ASP A 505 -21.89 -0.23 -14.12
C ASP A 505 -22.61 0.32 -12.87
N ASP A 506 -22.32 -0.20 -11.68
CA ASP A 506 -22.97 0.23 -10.44
C ASP A 506 -22.31 1.47 -9.81
N SER A 507 -21.06 1.73 -10.15
CA SER A 507 -20.26 2.90 -9.73
C SER A 507 -20.32 3.20 -8.22
N PRO A 508 -20.15 2.22 -7.31
CA PRO A 508 -20.09 2.52 -5.87
C PRO A 508 -18.81 3.27 -5.51
N ILE A 509 -17.76 3.03 -6.28
CA ILE A 509 -16.46 3.69 -6.23
C ILE A 509 -16.03 4.11 -7.64
N ILE A 510 -15.06 5.03 -7.70
CA ILE A 510 -14.39 5.44 -8.94
C ILE A 510 -12.90 5.46 -8.66
N PHE A 511 -12.11 4.66 -9.36
CA PHE A 511 -10.66 4.76 -9.30
C PHE A 511 -10.23 6.09 -9.90
N ALA A 512 -9.61 6.93 -9.08
CA ALA A 512 -9.23 8.29 -9.48
C ALA A 512 -7.79 8.35 -9.98
N HIS A 513 -6.89 7.66 -9.30
CA HIS A 513 -5.47 7.74 -9.51
C HIS A 513 -4.76 6.46 -9.02
N TYR A 514 -3.56 6.21 -9.56
CA TYR A 514 -2.59 5.28 -8.98
C TYR A 514 -1.39 6.07 -8.51
N GLU A 515 -1.17 6.09 -7.21
CA GLU A 515 0.04 6.63 -6.64
C GLU A 515 1.20 5.67 -6.92
N THR A 516 2.26 6.17 -7.55
CA THR A 516 3.48 5.40 -7.76
C THR A 516 4.45 5.62 -6.61
N ILE A 517 5.10 4.55 -6.18
CA ILE A 517 6.20 4.63 -5.23
C ILE A 517 7.43 5.19 -5.96
N ASN A 518 8.08 6.17 -5.33
CA ASN A 518 9.17 6.92 -5.93
C ASN A 518 10.32 7.05 -4.95
N TYR A 519 11.50 6.53 -5.32
CA TYR A 519 12.72 6.70 -4.53
C TYR A 519 13.65 7.70 -5.20
N LEU A 520 14.28 8.53 -4.39
CA LEU A 520 15.32 9.47 -4.83
C LEU A 520 16.61 9.17 -4.09
N MET A 521 17.72 9.11 -4.82
CA MET A 521 19.02 8.79 -4.24
C MET A 521 20.14 9.55 -4.92
N GLN A 522 21.26 9.69 -4.23
CA GLN A 522 22.47 10.26 -4.82
C GLN A 522 22.94 9.44 -6.02
N LYS A 523 23.63 10.08 -6.95
CA LYS A 523 24.04 9.49 -8.23
C LYS A 523 24.93 8.24 -8.10
N ASN A 524 25.67 8.13 -7.00
CA ASN A 524 26.55 7.01 -6.70
C ASN A 524 25.84 5.83 -6.00
N VAL A 525 24.54 5.94 -5.67
CA VAL A 525 23.74 4.85 -5.10
C VAL A 525 23.03 4.11 -6.23
N VAL A 526 23.18 2.79 -6.28
CA VAL A 526 22.63 1.92 -7.32
C VAL A 526 22.00 0.67 -6.71
N GLY A 527 21.26 -0.10 -7.51
CA GLY A 527 20.64 -1.36 -7.11
C GLY A 527 19.28 -1.22 -6.42
N SER A 528 18.78 0.01 -6.21
CA SER A 528 17.44 0.23 -5.66
C SER A 528 16.37 -0.09 -6.70
N THR A 529 15.33 -0.79 -6.29
CA THR A 529 14.15 -1.14 -7.10
C THR A 529 12.88 -0.93 -6.29
N VAL A 530 11.76 -0.69 -6.96
CA VAL A 530 10.44 -0.71 -6.33
C VAL A 530 9.79 -2.06 -6.64
N ASN A 531 9.35 -2.76 -5.60
CA ASN A 531 8.68 -4.04 -5.71
C ASN A 531 7.15 -3.89 -5.71
N PRO A 532 6.40 -4.79 -6.35
CA PRO A 532 4.94 -4.80 -6.30
C PRO A 532 4.38 -4.92 -4.88
N THR A 533 5.07 -5.65 -4.01
CA THR A 533 4.73 -5.79 -2.59
C THR A 533 5.01 -4.53 -1.76
N LEU A 534 5.57 -3.48 -2.37
CA LEU A 534 6.06 -2.27 -1.72
C LEU A 534 7.22 -2.52 -0.73
N GLU A 535 7.78 -3.72 -0.71
CA GLU A 535 8.90 -4.10 0.15
C GLU A 535 10.17 -3.33 -0.23
N LEU A 536 10.88 -2.84 0.77
CA LEU A 536 12.14 -2.12 0.59
C LEU A 536 13.32 -3.07 0.71
N ARG A 537 13.90 -3.50 -0.41
CA ARG A 537 15.04 -4.43 -0.44
C ARG A 537 16.37 -3.71 -0.60
N MET A 538 17.08 -3.58 0.49
CA MET A 538 18.40 -2.94 0.51
C MET A 538 19.56 -3.92 0.29
N GLN A 539 19.33 -5.23 0.19
CA GLN A 539 20.39 -6.21 -0.06
C GLN A 539 21.11 -6.02 -1.40
N ASP A 540 20.40 -5.44 -2.38
CA ASP A 540 20.92 -5.19 -3.73
C ASP A 540 21.45 -3.77 -3.91
N VAL A 541 21.23 -2.92 -2.92
CA VAL A 541 21.67 -1.52 -2.92
C VAL A 541 23.13 -1.42 -2.49
N GLY A 542 23.87 -0.53 -3.13
CA GLY A 542 25.25 -0.23 -2.77
C GLY A 542 25.73 1.03 -3.45
N PHE A 543 26.97 1.37 -3.15
CA PHE A 543 27.65 2.50 -3.77
C PHE A 543 28.45 2.05 -5.00
N MET A 544 28.45 2.87 -6.03
CA MET A 544 29.40 2.72 -7.14
C MET A 544 30.78 3.19 -6.69
N THR A 545 31.83 2.50 -7.12
CA THR A 545 33.19 3.04 -7.02
C THR A 545 33.25 4.35 -7.84
N PRO A 546 33.79 5.45 -7.29
CA PRO A 546 34.07 6.61 -8.10
C PRO A 546 34.96 6.24 -9.28
N SER A 547 34.51 6.53 -10.51
CA SER A 547 35.28 6.31 -11.73
C SER A 547 36.49 7.22 -11.80
#